data_f9c6b52116b03cf9df477b5656898cb3
#
_entry.id   f9c6b52116b03cf9df477b5656898cb3
#
_cell.length_a   1.000
_cell.length_b   1.000
_cell.length_c   1.000
_cell.angle_alpha   90.00
_cell.angle_beta   90.00
_cell.angle_gamma   90.00
#
_symmetry.space_group_name_H-M   'P 1'
#
loop_
_entity.id
_entity.type
_entity.pdbx_description
1 polymer ?
#
loop_
_entity_poly.entity_id
_entity_poly.type
_entity_poly.pdbx_seq_one_letter_code
_entity_poly.pdbx_strand_id
1 'polypeptide(L)'
;SLVGSEMCIRDSHPAIGYIGDDTGENISERNANFCELTGLYWAAHNIDSDYIGIVHYRRYFASRKKSRFAPKKDRVISHEELCSILATTNVVLPRERHYFIETNYTQYIHAHHKRDLTATRAIIARKCPEYLPAYDMYMSKTHGHHFNMFVMKKELLQHYCTWLFDILFDLERELDMTGYTVNDRRVFGFVSERLLDAWLITNNISFEELDIVYMEHQNWLHKGTAFLKRKFFPKKDD
;
A
#
# COMPACT_ATOMS: atom_id res chain seq x y z
N SER A 1 14.52 -0.53 -11.86
CA SER A 1 13.52 -1.41 -12.47
C SER A 1 12.18 -1.28 -11.73
N LEU A 2 11.09 -1.18 -12.49
CA LEU A 2 9.74 -1.22 -11.92
C LEU A 2 9.38 -2.69 -11.69
N VAL A 3 9.13 -3.05 -10.45
CA VAL A 3 8.63 -4.39 -10.10
C VAL A 3 7.12 -4.33 -10.03
N GLY A 4 6.46 -5.07 -10.91
CA GLY A 4 5.04 -5.31 -10.83
C GLY A 4 4.79 -6.49 -9.89
N SER A 5 4.10 -6.30 -8.76
CA SER A 5 3.65 -7.42 -7.98
C SER A 5 2.41 -8.03 -8.63
N GLU A 6 2.52 -9.26 -9.09
CA GLU A 6 1.36 -10.04 -9.50
C GLU A 6 0.64 -10.57 -8.27
N MET A 7 -0.46 -9.93 -7.98
CA MET A 7 -1.29 -10.21 -6.82
C MET A 7 -2.08 -11.52 -7.02
N CYS A 8 -1.94 -12.47 -6.11
CA CYS A 8 -2.92 -13.53 -5.82
C CYS A 8 -3.33 -14.50 -6.95
N ILE A 9 -2.54 -14.73 -7.99
CA ILE A 9 -2.87 -15.70 -9.06
C ILE A 9 -1.77 -16.75 -9.20
N ARG A 10 -1.09 -17.08 -8.13
CA ARG A 10 0.07 -17.97 -8.18
C ARG A 10 -0.25 -19.43 -8.50
N ASP A 11 -1.43 -19.89 -8.16
CA ASP A 11 -1.75 -21.33 -8.19
C ASP A 11 -2.19 -21.87 -9.56
N SER A 12 -2.29 -21.02 -10.61
CA SER A 12 -2.89 -21.47 -11.89
C SER A 12 -2.30 -20.90 -13.16
N HIS A 13 -1.23 -20.09 -13.14
CA HIS A 13 -0.68 -19.51 -14.37
C HIS A 13 0.73 -19.97 -14.70
N PRO A 14 0.99 -20.32 -15.98
CA PRO A 14 2.35 -20.65 -16.44
C PRO A 14 3.27 -19.43 -16.25
N ALA A 15 4.56 -19.70 -16.02
CA ALA A 15 5.58 -18.66 -15.91
C ALA A 15 5.53 -17.72 -17.11
N ILE A 16 5.18 -16.46 -16.90
CA ILE A 16 5.03 -15.43 -17.95
C ILE A 16 6.33 -14.69 -18.27
N GLY A 17 7.48 -15.25 -17.84
CA GLY A 17 8.81 -14.72 -18.13
C GLY A 17 9.26 -13.57 -17.23
N TYR A 18 8.54 -13.26 -16.15
CA TYR A 18 8.96 -12.35 -15.11
C TYR A 18 9.59 -13.09 -13.92
N ILE A 19 10.46 -12.40 -13.18
CA ILE A 19 11.03 -12.93 -11.94
C ILE A 19 9.94 -12.92 -10.87
N GLY A 20 9.66 -14.07 -10.29
CA GLY A 20 8.72 -14.19 -9.17
C GLY A 20 9.36 -13.74 -7.84
N ASP A 21 8.52 -13.39 -6.88
CA ASP A 21 8.92 -13.03 -5.51
C ASP A 21 9.24 -14.25 -4.62
N ASP A 22 9.46 -15.43 -5.24
CA ASP A 22 9.76 -16.72 -4.60
C ASP A 22 11.24 -17.15 -4.72
N THR A 23 12.07 -16.23 -5.21
CA THR A 23 13.51 -16.43 -5.36
C THR A 23 14.28 -15.64 -4.29
N GLY A 24 15.52 -16.04 -3.99
CA GLY A 24 16.36 -15.33 -3.03
C GLY A 24 15.71 -15.19 -1.65
N GLU A 25 15.97 -14.07 -0.97
CA GLU A 25 15.35 -13.78 0.32
C GLU A 25 13.90 -13.33 0.12
N ASN A 26 12.94 -14.10 0.64
CA ASN A 26 11.53 -13.89 0.36
C ASN A 26 10.60 -14.36 1.48
N ILE A 27 9.35 -13.91 1.42
CA ILE A 27 8.23 -14.33 2.28
C ILE A 27 7.03 -14.76 1.43
N SER A 28 7.27 -15.28 0.25
CA SER A 28 6.24 -15.55 -0.75
C SER A 28 5.16 -16.53 -0.30
N GLU A 29 5.48 -17.46 0.61
CA GLU A 29 4.50 -18.37 1.22
C GLU A 29 3.40 -17.64 2.01
N ARG A 30 3.67 -16.41 2.45
CA ARG A 30 2.73 -15.56 3.19
C ARG A 30 1.82 -14.71 2.29
N ASN A 31 1.88 -14.89 0.96
CA ASN A 31 1.15 -14.05 0.00
C ASN A 31 -0.37 -13.99 0.25
N ALA A 32 -0.97 -15.07 0.73
CA ALA A 32 -2.41 -15.12 1.05
C ALA A 32 -2.83 -14.02 2.05
N ASN A 33 -1.94 -13.62 2.97
CA ASN A 33 -2.21 -12.67 4.02
C ASN A 33 -1.48 -11.32 3.80
N PHE A 34 -0.27 -11.35 3.21
CA PHE A 34 0.57 -10.18 2.96
C PHE A 34 0.34 -9.55 1.58
N CYS A 35 -0.28 -10.26 0.64
CA CYS A 35 -0.60 -9.76 -0.70
C CYS A 35 0.64 -9.19 -1.43
N GLU A 36 0.54 -7.97 -1.97
CA GLU A 36 1.61 -7.25 -2.66
C GLU A 36 2.87 -7.01 -1.80
N LEU A 37 2.75 -7.12 -0.50
CA LEU A 37 3.89 -6.93 0.41
C LEU A 37 4.95 -8.02 0.28
N THR A 38 4.59 -9.22 -0.21
CA THR A 38 5.61 -10.25 -0.49
C THR A 38 6.55 -9.81 -1.60
N GLY A 39 6.01 -9.18 -2.65
CA GLY A 39 6.79 -8.56 -3.71
C GLY A 39 7.61 -7.36 -3.22
N LEU A 40 7.07 -6.55 -2.29
CA LEU A 40 7.79 -5.45 -1.66
C LEU A 40 8.99 -5.96 -0.85
N TYR A 41 8.77 -6.98 0.00
CA TYR A 41 9.82 -7.61 0.78
C TYR A 41 10.93 -8.14 -0.13
N TRP A 42 10.54 -8.93 -1.14
CA TRP A 42 11.48 -9.48 -2.11
C TRP A 42 12.28 -8.40 -2.83
N ALA A 43 11.62 -7.33 -3.28
CA ALA A 43 12.26 -6.24 -4.00
C ALA A 43 13.30 -5.50 -3.13
N ALA A 44 12.98 -5.25 -1.86
CA ALA A 44 13.88 -4.59 -0.92
C ALA A 44 15.18 -5.39 -0.66
N HIS A 45 15.11 -6.74 -0.72
CA HIS A 45 16.24 -7.62 -0.42
C HIS A 45 17.03 -8.06 -1.65
N ASN A 46 16.39 -8.21 -2.81
CA ASN A 46 16.99 -8.86 -3.96
C ASN A 46 17.26 -7.93 -5.16
N ILE A 47 16.69 -6.71 -5.19
CA ILE A 47 16.92 -5.79 -6.30
C ILE A 47 18.07 -4.84 -6.00
N ASP A 48 19.04 -4.79 -6.91
CA ASP A 48 20.10 -3.79 -6.93
C ASP A 48 19.76 -2.70 -7.95
N SER A 49 19.19 -1.59 -7.47
CA SER A 49 18.78 -0.44 -8.28
C SER A 49 18.69 0.78 -7.37
N ASP A 50 19.03 1.97 -7.86
CA ASP A 50 18.99 3.22 -7.10
C ASP A 50 17.58 3.56 -6.60
N TYR A 51 16.56 3.21 -7.38
CA TYR A 51 15.14 3.41 -7.07
C TYR A 51 14.35 2.12 -7.31
N ILE A 52 13.45 1.84 -6.41
CA ILE A 52 12.52 0.71 -6.49
C ILE A 52 11.10 1.24 -6.40
N GLY A 53 10.24 0.78 -7.30
CA GLY A 53 8.84 1.18 -7.35
C GLY A 53 7.90 -0.01 -7.31
N ILE A 54 6.77 0.17 -6.60
CA ILE A 54 5.67 -0.77 -6.60
C ILE A 54 4.46 -0.11 -7.21
N VAL A 55 3.87 -0.78 -8.19
CA VAL A 55 2.61 -0.42 -8.82
C VAL A 55 1.72 -1.64 -8.92
N HIS A 56 0.41 -1.43 -8.98
CA HIS A 56 -0.53 -2.52 -9.17
C HIS A 56 -0.80 -2.74 -10.66
N TYR A 57 -1.13 -3.96 -11.06
CA TYR A 57 -1.46 -4.31 -12.46
C TYR A 57 -2.64 -3.52 -13.06
N ARG A 58 -3.43 -2.86 -12.22
CA ARG A 58 -4.58 -2.02 -12.64
C ARG A 58 -4.37 -0.53 -12.40
N ARG A 59 -3.23 -0.12 -11.81
CA ARG A 59 -2.98 1.27 -11.39
C ARG A 59 -1.53 1.61 -11.67
N TYR A 60 -1.32 2.67 -12.43
CA TYR A 60 -0.01 3.15 -12.80
C TYR A 60 0.07 4.65 -12.52
N PHE A 61 1.26 5.16 -12.27
CA PHE A 61 1.47 6.60 -12.18
C PHE A 61 1.16 7.29 -13.50
N ALA A 62 0.47 8.42 -13.43
CA ALA A 62 0.10 9.21 -14.58
C ALA A 62 1.21 10.19 -14.97
N SER A 63 1.42 10.33 -16.27
CA SER A 63 2.25 11.39 -16.82
C SER A 63 1.63 12.77 -16.57
N ARG A 64 2.44 13.74 -16.12
CA ARG A 64 2.08 15.16 -16.02
C ARG A 64 2.00 15.83 -17.39
N LYS A 65 2.65 15.25 -18.42
CA LYS A 65 2.77 15.79 -19.79
C LYS A 65 1.65 15.36 -20.71
N LYS A 66 0.84 14.38 -20.32
CA LYS A 66 -0.21 13.80 -21.17
C LYS A 66 -1.59 14.31 -20.79
N SER A 67 -2.40 14.61 -21.81
CA SER A 67 -3.80 14.99 -21.61
C SER A 67 -4.58 13.88 -20.89
N ARG A 68 -5.45 14.27 -19.96
CA ARG A 68 -6.37 13.34 -19.30
C ARG A 68 -7.36 12.66 -20.26
N PHE A 69 -7.52 13.18 -21.46
CA PHE A 69 -8.37 12.64 -22.52
C PHE A 69 -7.64 11.68 -23.45
N ALA A 70 -6.31 11.57 -23.34
CA ALA A 70 -5.53 10.58 -24.08
C ALA A 70 -5.92 9.16 -23.68
N PRO A 71 -5.70 8.14 -24.54
CA PRO A 71 -5.89 6.74 -24.22
C PRO A 71 -5.15 6.38 -22.92
N LYS A 72 -5.76 5.53 -22.08
CA LYS A 72 -5.21 5.22 -20.75
C LYS A 72 -3.75 4.76 -20.78
N LYS A 73 -3.38 3.92 -21.76
CA LYS A 73 -2.00 3.44 -21.89
C LYS A 73 -1.00 4.55 -22.15
N ASP A 74 -1.38 5.55 -22.94
CA ASP A 74 -0.52 6.69 -23.29
C ASP A 74 -0.36 7.68 -22.13
N ARG A 75 -1.23 7.58 -21.12
CA ARG A 75 -1.19 8.42 -19.92
C ARG A 75 -0.27 7.88 -18.83
N VAL A 76 0.20 6.65 -18.94
CA VAL A 76 1.18 6.10 -17.99
C VAL A 76 2.48 6.89 -18.12
N ILE A 77 3.09 7.20 -16.99
CA ILE A 77 4.35 7.94 -16.95
C ILE A 77 5.45 7.18 -17.69
N SER A 78 6.24 7.89 -18.50
CA SER A 78 7.41 7.30 -19.15
C SER A 78 8.60 7.22 -18.18
N HIS A 79 9.54 6.33 -18.50
CA HIS A 79 10.80 6.22 -17.76
C HIS A 79 11.54 7.55 -17.67
N GLU A 80 11.67 8.27 -18.79
CA GLU A 80 12.36 9.56 -18.85
C GLU A 80 11.72 10.63 -17.96
N GLU A 81 10.38 10.70 -17.98
CA GLU A 81 9.63 11.63 -17.13
C GLU A 81 9.78 11.26 -15.65
N LEU A 82 9.71 9.99 -15.30
CA LEU A 82 9.92 9.52 -13.93
C LEU A 82 11.33 9.83 -13.46
N CYS A 83 12.36 9.58 -14.27
CA CYS A 83 13.74 9.94 -13.95
C CYS A 83 13.92 11.45 -13.72
N SER A 84 13.25 12.29 -14.52
CA SER A 84 13.27 13.75 -14.32
C SER A 84 12.68 14.16 -12.98
N ILE A 85 11.63 13.51 -12.52
CA ILE A 85 11.04 13.76 -11.20
C ILE A 85 11.96 13.27 -10.09
N LEU A 86 12.50 12.06 -10.21
CA LEU A 86 13.41 11.45 -9.24
C LEU A 86 14.76 12.17 -9.13
N ALA A 87 15.11 13.03 -10.07
CA ALA A 87 16.27 13.92 -9.94
C ALA A 87 16.06 15.01 -8.86
N THR A 88 14.83 15.30 -8.46
CA THR A 88 14.49 16.33 -7.48
C THR A 88 13.85 15.80 -6.20
N THR A 89 13.44 14.54 -6.18
CA THR A 89 12.84 13.88 -5.00
C THR A 89 13.33 12.46 -4.85
N ASN A 90 13.35 11.97 -3.61
CA ASN A 90 13.68 10.58 -3.30
C ASN A 90 12.44 9.67 -3.21
N VAL A 91 11.23 10.26 -3.19
CA VAL A 91 9.98 9.52 -3.02
C VAL A 91 8.90 10.10 -3.92
N VAL A 92 8.22 9.22 -4.66
CA VAL A 92 7.04 9.53 -5.44
C VAL A 92 5.88 8.68 -4.93
N LEU A 93 4.75 9.34 -4.63
CA LEU A 93 3.54 8.72 -4.11
C LEU A 93 2.35 8.93 -5.06
N PRO A 94 1.33 8.07 -5.02
CA PRO A 94 0.05 8.40 -5.62
C PRO A 94 -0.56 9.58 -4.87
N ARG A 95 -1.31 10.43 -5.57
CA ARG A 95 -2.05 11.51 -4.91
C ARG A 95 -2.94 10.96 -3.79
N GLU A 96 -3.02 11.69 -2.68
CA GLU A 96 -3.86 11.34 -1.54
C GLU A 96 -5.31 11.03 -1.96
N ARG A 97 -5.88 10.03 -1.33
CA ARG A 97 -7.29 9.69 -1.45
C ARG A 97 -8.08 10.33 -0.31
N HIS A 98 -9.17 11.00 -0.66
CA HIS A 98 -10.06 11.66 0.29
C HIS A 98 -11.31 10.82 0.54
N TYR A 99 -11.65 10.61 1.82
CA TYR A 99 -12.88 9.92 2.25
C TYR A 99 -14.03 10.89 2.57
N PHE A 100 -13.75 12.20 2.67
CA PHE A 100 -14.67 13.32 2.92
C PHE A 100 -15.43 13.27 4.26
N ILE A 101 -16.06 12.14 4.59
CA ILE A 101 -16.97 11.98 5.72
C ILE A 101 -16.51 10.93 6.74
N GLU A 102 -15.42 10.23 6.47
CA GLU A 102 -14.83 9.24 7.36
C GLU A 102 -13.35 9.55 7.58
N THR A 103 -12.89 9.28 8.79
CA THR A 103 -11.45 9.27 9.08
C THR A 103 -10.83 7.98 8.54
N ASN A 104 -9.50 7.93 8.41
CA ASN A 104 -8.79 6.71 8.04
C ASN A 104 -9.12 5.57 9.02
N TYR A 105 -9.29 5.90 10.30
CA TYR A 105 -9.71 4.93 11.33
C TYR A 105 -11.13 4.41 11.08
N THR A 106 -12.13 5.31 10.97
CA THR A 106 -13.52 4.88 10.82
C THR A 106 -13.75 4.16 9.51
N GLN A 107 -13.08 4.58 8.44
CA GLN A 107 -13.12 3.89 7.14
C GLN A 107 -12.61 2.45 7.24
N TYR A 108 -11.51 2.24 8.01
CA TYR A 108 -10.96 0.90 8.21
C TYR A 108 -11.94 0.01 8.99
N ILE A 109 -12.40 0.45 10.16
CA ILE A 109 -13.25 -0.37 11.04
C ILE A 109 -14.64 -0.66 10.46
N HIS A 110 -15.12 0.14 9.51
CA HIS A 110 -16.36 -0.16 8.78
C HIS A 110 -16.18 -1.20 7.66
N ALA A 111 -14.95 -1.46 7.25
CA ALA A 111 -14.63 -2.42 6.19
C ALA A 111 -13.95 -3.69 6.71
N HIS A 112 -13.24 -3.60 7.83
CA HIS A 112 -12.39 -4.62 8.42
C HIS A 112 -12.60 -4.69 9.95
N HIS A 113 -11.77 -5.44 10.66
CA HIS A 113 -11.90 -5.64 12.10
C HIS A 113 -11.14 -4.55 12.89
N LYS A 114 -11.79 -3.96 13.87
CA LYS A 114 -11.18 -2.96 14.79
C LYS A 114 -9.94 -3.49 15.49
N ARG A 115 -9.93 -4.79 15.85
CA ARG A 115 -8.80 -5.44 16.55
C ARG A 115 -7.48 -5.34 15.78
N ASP A 116 -7.52 -5.28 14.44
CA ASP A 116 -6.33 -5.12 13.59
C ASP A 116 -5.57 -3.83 13.94
N LEU A 117 -6.30 -2.71 13.97
CA LEU A 117 -5.73 -1.40 14.30
C LEU A 117 -5.37 -1.29 15.78
N THR A 118 -6.13 -1.91 16.67
CA THR A 118 -5.84 -1.92 18.11
C THR A 118 -4.53 -2.64 18.39
N ALA A 119 -4.33 -3.84 17.81
CA ALA A 119 -3.09 -4.59 17.92
C ALA A 119 -1.91 -3.83 17.28
N THR A 120 -2.09 -3.31 16.07
CA THR A 120 -1.06 -2.52 15.38
C THR A 120 -0.61 -1.32 16.23
N ARG A 121 -1.54 -0.55 16.78
CA ARG A 121 -1.22 0.58 17.65
C ARG A 121 -0.46 0.17 18.90
N ALA A 122 -0.83 -0.96 19.52
CA ALA A 122 -0.15 -1.48 20.70
C ALA A 122 1.30 -1.91 20.37
N ILE A 123 1.51 -2.52 19.20
CA ILE A 123 2.85 -2.90 18.72
C ILE A 123 3.71 -1.64 18.50
N ILE A 124 3.17 -0.62 17.82
CA ILE A 124 3.88 0.66 17.62
C ILE A 124 4.26 1.28 18.97
N ALA A 125 3.31 1.36 19.90
CA ALA A 125 3.55 1.94 21.23
C ALA A 125 4.65 1.22 22.01
N ARG A 126 4.82 -0.09 21.81
CA ARG A 126 5.82 -0.93 22.49
C ARG A 126 7.19 -0.87 21.80
N LYS A 127 7.22 -0.94 20.46
CA LYS A 127 8.48 -1.12 19.69
C LYS A 127 9.10 0.17 19.20
N CYS A 128 8.28 1.12 18.80
CA CYS A 128 8.70 2.36 18.18
C CYS A 128 7.76 3.52 18.55
N PRO A 129 7.70 3.86 19.86
CA PRO A 129 6.74 4.83 20.39
C PRO A 129 6.85 6.22 19.75
N GLU A 130 7.98 6.57 19.15
CA GLU A 130 8.19 7.81 18.41
C GLU A 130 7.29 7.93 17.16
N TYR A 131 6.80 6.83 16.61
CA TYR A 131 5.87 6.82 15.47
C TYR A 131 4.41 6.97 15.91
N LEU A 132 4.10 6.79 17.18
CA LEU A 132 2.72 6.76 17.66
C LEU A 132 1.98 8.10 17.45
N PRO A 133 2.57 9.28 17.70
CA PRO A 133 1.90 10.55 17.42
C PRO A 133 1.53 10.72 15.95
N ALA A 134 2.43 10.37 15.02
CA ALA A 134 2.18 10.44 13.58
C ALA A 134 1.11 9.43 13.14
N TYR A 135 1.13 8.22 13.68
CA TYR A 135 0.11 7.20 13.43
C TYR A 135 -1.27 7.66 13.91
N ASP A 136 -1.41 8.12 15.13
CA ASP A 136 -2.68 8.61 15.69
C ASP A 136 -3.21 9.82 14.92
N MET A 137 -2.32 10.75 14.55
CA MET A 137 -2.66 11.90 13.71
C MET A 137 -3.17 11.44 12.33
N TYR A 138 -2.47 10.53 11.66
CA TYR A 138 -2.89 9.99 10.37
C TYR A 138 -4.25 9.30 10.45
N MET A 139 -4.48 8.49 11.49
CA MET A 139 -5.75 7.79 11.69
C MET A 139 -6.94 8.73 11.89
N SER A 140 -6.71 9.95 12.40
CA SER A 140 -7.73 10.99 12.57
C SER A 140 -8.04 11.78 11.29
N LYS A 141 -7.16 11.76 10.28
CA LYS A 141 -7.36 12.45 8.99
C LYS A 141 -8.41 11.75 8.14
N THR A 142 -9.03 12.51 7.24
CA THR A 142 -10.00 12.01 6.24
C THR A 142 -9.36 11.73 4.87
N HIS A 143 -8.04 11.77 4.79
CA HIS A 143 -7.26 11.58 3.57
C HIS A 143 -5.92 10.94 3.89
N GLY A 144 -5.25 10.39 2.86
CA GLY A 144 -3.92 9.82 2.97
C GLY A 144 -3.55 9.00 1.73
N HIS A 145 -2.30 8.55 1.70
CA HIS A 145 -1.79 7.69 0.65
C HIS A 145 -2.22 6.24 0.89
N HIS A 146 -2.70 5.62 -0.16
CA HIS A 146 -3.21 4.24 -0.12
C HIS A 146 -2.58 3.41 -1.23
N PHE A 147 -2.93 2.12 -1.26
CA PHE A 147 -2.57 1.15 -2.28
C PHE A 147 -1.18 0.54 -2.17
N ASN A 148 -0.40 0.81 -1.10
CA ASN A 148 1.00 0.34 -1.02
C ASN A 148 1.78 0.60 -2.33
N MET A 149 1.57 1.78 -2.93
CA MET A 149 2.09 2.14 -4.24
C MET A 149 3.01 3.35 -4.10
N PHE A 150 4.23 3.23 -4.57
CA PHE A 150 5.24 4.30 -4.51
C PHE A 150 6.42 4.01 -5.42
N VAL A 151 7.28 5.01 -5.63
CA VAL A 151 8.66 4.84 -6.08
C VAL A 151 9.55 5.49 -5.05
N MET A 152 10.55 4.77 -4.58
CA MET A 152 11.38 5.21 -3.46
C MET A 152 12.85 4.92 -3.73
N LYS A 153 13.74 5.82 -3.27
CA LYS A 153 15.18 5.56 -3.28
C LYS A 153 15.49 4.32 -2.45
N LYS A 154 16.39 3.45 -2.91
CA LYS A 154 16.68 2.14 -2.32
C LYS A 154 16.94 2.20 -0.82
N GLU A 155 17.76 3.12 -0.37
CA GLU A 155 18.10 3.24 1.05
C GLU A 155 16.87 3.59 1.91
N LEU A 156 16.01 4.48 1.42
CA LEU A 156 14.76 4.83 2.11
C LEU A 156 13.80 3.65 2.12
N LEU A 157 13.70 2.92 1.01
CA LEU A 157 12.88 1.73 0.92
C LEU A 157 13.33 0.66 1.92
N GLN A 158 14.62 0.39 2.02
CA GLN A 158 15.16 -0.59 2.96
C GLN A 158 14.86 -0.17 4.41
N HIS A 159 15.02 1.11 4.74
CA HIS A 159 14.67 1.63 6.06
C HIS A 159 13.17 1.50 6.35
N TYR A 160 12.32 1.86 5.37
CA TYR A 160 10.87 1.69 5.49
C TYR A 160 10.48 0.21 5.65
N CYS A 161 11.02 -0.68 4.83
CA CYS A 161 10.72 -2.10 4.89
C CYS A 161 11.16 -2.74 6.20
N THR A 162 12.34 -2.40 6.71
CA THR A 162 12.81 -2.87 8.02
C THR A 162 11.80 -2.52 9.12
N TRP A 163 11.37 -1.28 9.18
CA TRP A 163 10.38 -0.81 10.16
C TRP A 163 8.99 -1.43 9.93
N LEU A 164 8.52 -1.45 8.68
CA LEU A 164 7.20 -1.99 8.32
C LEU A 164 7.08 -3.47 8.68
N PHE A 165 8.03 -4.29 8.23
CA PHE A 165 7.95 -5.74 8.43
C PHE A 165 8.23 -6.14 9.87
N ASP A 166 8.99 -5.36 10.63
CA ASP A 166 9.15 -5.58 12.06
C ASP A 166 7.81 -5.43 12.81
N ILE A 167 6.97 -4.47 12.43
CA ILE A 167 5.61 -4.31 12.96
C ILE A 167 4.68 -5.43 12.45
N LEU A 168 4.70 -5.71 11.16
CA LEU A 168 3.77 -6.67 10.57
C LEU A 168 4.02 -8.11 11.00
N PHE A 169 5.27 -8.49 11.25
CA PHE A 169 5.60 -9.82 11.77
C PHE A 169 5.19 -9.98 13.24
N ASP A 170 5.26 -8.92 14.05
CA ASP A 170 4.69 -8.94 15.38
C ASP A 170 3.16 -9.04 15.33
N LEU A 171 2.54 -8.27 14.43
CA LEU A 171 1.11 -8.34 14.23
C LEU A 171 0.65 -9.73 13.79
N GLU A 172 1.39 -10.41 12.91
CA GLU A 172 1.10 -11.79 12.49
C GLU A 172 1.14 -12.77 13.67
N ARG A 173 2.06 -12.59 14.61
CA ARG A 173 2.19 -13.45 15.79
C ARG A 173 1.13 -13.21 16.86
N GLU A 174 0.65 -11.98 16.97
CA GLU A 174 -0.22 -11.54 18.08
C GLU A 174 -1.71 -11.47 17.68
N LEU A 175 -2.01 -11.32 16.39
CA LEU A 175 -3.39 -11.11 15.92
C LEU A 175 -4.15 -12.43 15.83
N ASP A 176 -5.21 -12.55 16.61
CA ASP A 176 -6.17 -13.64 16.46
C ASP A 176 -7.04 -13.39 15.22
N MET A 177 -6.86 -14.21 14.19
CA MET A 177 -7.63 -14.17 12.94
C MET A 177 -8.80 -15.16 12.93
N THR A 178 -9.23 -15.65 14.09
CA THR A 178 -10.41 -16.51 14.20
C THR A 178 -11.65 -15.75 13.70
N GLY A 179 -12.44 -16.39 12.85
CA GLY A 179 -13.62 -15.79 12.23
C GLY A 179 -13.35 -14.91 11.00
N TYR A 180 -12.07 -14.67 10.60
CA TYR A 180 -11.78 -13.89 9.41
C TYR A 180 -12.19 -14.61 8.14
N THR A 181 -12.88 -13.86 7.26
CA THR A 181 -13.14 -14.32 5.88
C THR A 181 -11.83 -14.36 5.08
N VAL A 182 -11.85 -14.99 3.91
CA VAL A 182 -10.70 -15.00 2.98
C VAL A 182 -10.24 -13.57 2.66
N ASN A 183 -11.16 -12.63 2.52
CA ASN A 183 -10.80 -11.22 2.28
C ASN A 183 -10.20 -10.56 3.52
N ASP A 184 -10.74 -10.84 4.71
CA ASP A 184 -10.26 -10.22 5.96
C ASP A 184 -8.85 -10.74 6.33
N ARG A 185 -8.51 -11.97 5.95
CA ARG A 185 -7.15 -12.54 6.13
C ARG A 185 -6.05 -11.78 5.39
N ARG A 186 -6.37 -10.90 4.46
CA ARG A 186 -5.46 -9.97 3.79
C ARG A 186 -5.06 -8.78 4.67
N VAL A 187 -5.24 -8.90 5.94
CA VAL A 187 -5.10 -7.86 6.97
C VAL A 187 -3.78 -7.12 6.90
N PHE A 188 -2.65 -7.81 6.65
CA PHE A 188 -1.33 -7.16 6.65
C PHE A 188 -1.18 -6.19 5.47
N GLY A 189 -1.74 -6.53 4.29
CA GLY A 189 -1.85 -5.61 3.16
C GLY A 189 -2.71 -4.38 3.48
N PHE A 190 -3.83 -4.55 4.20
CA PHE A 190 -4.72 -3.45 4.57
C PHE A 190 -4.13 -2.56 5.67
N VAL A 191 -3.45 -3.16 6.65
CA VAL A 191 -2.80 -2.42 7.75
C VAL A 191 -1.61 -1.63 7.22
N SER A 192 -0.80 -2.20 6.32
CA SER A 192 0.38 -1.51 5.76
C SER A 192 0.01 -0.21 5.04
N GLU A 193 -1.15 -0.14 4.38
CA GLU A 193 -1.66 1.12 3.80
C GLU A 193 -1.88 2.23 4.84
N ARG A 194 -1.93 1.91 6.12
CA ARG A 194 -2.13 2.86 7.22
C ARG A 194 -0.81 3.25 7.90
N LEU A 195 0.30 2.64 7.51
CA LEU A 195 1.60 2.83 8.14
C LEU A 195 2.52 3.76 7.36
N LEU A 196 2.39 3.82 6.03
CA LEU A 196 3.28 4.61 5.17
C LEU A 196 3.33 6.09 5.57
N ASP A 197 2.18 6.74 5.71
CA ASP A 197 2.12 8.17 6.07
C ASP A 197 2.69 8.45 7.47
N ALA A 198 2.46 7.53 8.42
CA ALA A 198 3.06 7.65 9.75
C ALA A 198 4.59 7.60 9.69
N TRP A 199 5.14 6.71 8.85
CA TRP A 199 6.58 6.61 8.64
C TRP A 199 7.16 7.86 7.96
N LEU A 200 6.50 8.35 6.90
CA LEU A 200 6.93 9.56 6.18
C LEU A 200 6.95 10.79 7.10
N ILE A 201 5.90 10.98 7.89
CA ILE A 201 5.75 12.11 8.82
C ILE A 201 6.84 12.05 9.90
N THR A 202 7.01 10.89 10.55
CA THR A 202 7.98 10.76 11.64
C THR A 202 9.42 10.98 11.19
N ASN A 203 9.75 10.54 9.97
CA ASN A 203 11.10 10.68 9.40
C ASN A 203 11.30 11.99 8.60
N ASN A 204 10.31 12.89 8.56
CA ASN A 204 10.36 14.13 7.77
C ASN A 204 10.72 13.90 6.31
N ILE A 205 10.18 12.85 5.68
CA ILE A 205 10.47 12.51 4.29
C ILE A 205 9.63 13.37 3.37
N SER A 206 10.29 14.15 2.51
CA SER A 206 9.62 14.87 1.43
C SER A 206 9.33 13.94 0.25
N PHE A 207 8.23 14.19 -0.46
CA PHE A 207 7.79 13.39 -1.60
C PHE A 207 7.12 14.27 -2.66
N GLU A 208 7.01 13.71 -3.86
CA GLU A 208 6.20 14.25 -4.96
C GLU A 208 4.98 13.37 -5.19
N GLU A 209 3.84 13.97 -5.46
CA GLU A 209 2.61 13.25 -5.78
C GLU A 209 2.33 13.21 -7.27
N LEU A 210 1.87 12.05 -7.74
CA LEU A 210 1.37 11.84 -9.10
C LEU A 210 -0.05 11.29 -9.09
N ASP A 211 -0.83 11.68 -10.09
CA ASP A 211 -2.14 11.07 -10.33
C ASP A 211 -2.00 9.61 -10.74
N ILE A 212 -3.09 8.85 -10.62
CA ILE A 212 -3.14 7.44 -10.99
C ILE A 212 -3.94 7.25 -12.28
N VAL A 213 -3.41 6.44 -13.18
CA VAL A 213 -4.15 5.86 -14.30
C VAL A 213 -4.77 4.54 -13.88
N TYR A 214 -6.09 4.48 -13.83
CA TYR A 214 -6.84 3.23 -13.60
C TYR A 214 -7.08 2.54 -14.95
N MET A 215 -6.47 1.39 -15.17
CA MET A 215 -6.61 0.66 -16.45
C MET A 215 -8.01 0.10 -16.63
N GLU A 216 -8.65 -0.34 -15.56
CA GLU A 216 -10.02 -0.82 -15.59
C GLU A 216 -11.04 0.32 -15.62
N HIS A 217 -12.24 -0.02 -16.10
CA HIS A 217 -13.38 0.90 -16.04
C HIS A 217 -13.84 1.02 -14.57
N GLN A 218 -13.75 2.23 -14.00
CA GLN A 218 -14.18 2.48 -12.62
C GLN A 218 -15.67 2.81 -12.60
N ASN A 219 -16.48 1.92 -12.05
CA ASN A 219 -17.90 2.22 -11.81
C ASN A 219 -18.03 3.00 -10.48
N TRP A 220 -17.88 4.33 -10.56
CA TRP A 220 -17.92 5.23 -9.41
C TRP A 220 -19.27 5.24 -8.69
N LEU A 221 -20.38 5.04 -9.40
CA LEU A 221 -21.70 4.98 -8.83
C LEU A 221 -21.83 3.76 -7.92
N HIS A 222 -21.41 2.58 -8.39
CA HIS A 222 -21.42 1.35 -7.59
C HIS A 222 -20.49 1.45 -6.38
N LYS A 223 -19.32 2.08 -6.52
CA LYS A 223 -18.39 2.30 -5.40
C LYS A 223 -18.97 3.26 -4.37
N GLY A 224 -19.62 4.34 -4.81
CA GLY A 224 -20.29 5.29 -3.92
C GLY A 224 -21.44 4.67 -3.13
N THR A 225 -22.31 3.90 -3.78
CA THR A 225 -23.42 3.20 -3.11
C THR A 225 -22.94 2.11 -2.13
N ALA A 226 -21.89 1.36 -2.50
CA ALA A 226 -21.29 0.36 -1.61
C ALA A 226 -20.60 1.00 -0.39
N PHE A 227 -20.00 2.18 -0.56
CA PHE A 227 -19.43 2.98 0.54
C PHE A 227 -20.52 3.46 1.51
N LEU A 228 -21.58 4.07 1.00
CA LEU A 228 -22.72 4.51 1.81
C LEU A 228 -23.38 3.34 2.55
N LYS A 229 -23.57 2.21 1.87
CA LYS A 229 -24.13 1.01 2.49
C LYS A 229 -23.27 0.52 3.67
N ARG A 230 -21.94 0.48 3.53
CA ARG A 230 -21.05 0.10 4.64
C ARG A 230 -21.09 1.07 5.81
N LYS A 231 -21.20 2.37 5.52
CA LYS A 231 -21.29 3.40 6.57
C LYS A 231 -22.57 3.28 7.40
N PHE A 232 -23.72 3.05 6.77
CA PHE A 232 -25.01 2.98 7.45
C PHE A 232 -25.35 1.57 7.99
N PHE A 233 -24.68 0.55 7.47
CA PHE A 233 -24.82 -0.85 7.89
C PHE A 233 -23.43 -1.48 8.05
N PRO A 234 -22.66 -1.05 9.06
CA PRO A 234 -21.35 -1.64 9.33
C PRO A 234 -21.49 -3.12 9.65
N LYS A 235 -20.44 -3.91 9.36
CA LYS A 235 -20.35 -5.29 9.86
C LYS A 235 -20.44 -5.20 11.39
N LYS A 236 -21.33 -5.98 12.01
CA LYS A 236 -21.33 -6.14 13.46
C LYS A 236 -20.08 -6.95 13.79
N ASP A 237 -19.19 -6.37 14.60
CA ASP A 237 -18.18 -7.13 15.31
C ASP A 237 -18.94 -7.96 16.36
N ASP A 238 -18.81 -9.30 16.28
CA ASP A 238 -19.16 -10.23 17.33
C ASP A 238 -18.09 -10.22 18.43
#